data_8882dfa0bb3c58f02b1422b25a2af978
#
_entry.id   8882dfa0bb3c58f02b1422b25a2af978
#
_cell.length_a   1.000
_cell.length_b   1.000
_cell.length_c   1.000
_cell.angle_alpha   90.00
_cell.angle_beta   90.00
_cell.angle_gamma   90.00
#
_symmetry.space_group_name_H-M   'P 1'
#
loop_
_entity.id
_entity.type
_entity.pdbx_description
1 polymer ?
#
loop_
_entity_poly.entity_id
_entity_poly.type
_entity_poly.pdbx_seq_one_letter_code
_entity_poly.pdbx_strand_id
1 'polypeptide(L)'
;MRFIPGLLLSAALLTAAPLAFAEERTAFELQAREIYQTVVEIRSAKGQGNVPVVVDYIVRELKAGGFADADIEVTDYEIEDELVQGLMVWYRAEGTPKQKPIVLLAHMDVVDALPDTWTRYPFELIEENGYFFGRGTADNKYGVTSLVATFLRLKAEGFKPDRDLVMILSGDEETGMISTRAQAKYTDEKIKPAYVLNADAGGLSLDENGKPLLYGVQGAEKTYATFELTVSNPGGHSSTPRVDNAIYELADALKKIEAYKFPVMHSPLTLASFKSAGAQTPGPLGEAMLAFAKNPADEAAIAALRANPETVGSTGTTCIATMLRAGHAENALPQRATATINCRIFPGVGIAATEQTLKEVVGNDGVTFKLISDLVESPESNLPDEVMAAIAKALAARGLEGLPILPHMSSGGTDGLFYRNLGYDTLGIDGSGAKPNDTFAHGLNERLSVDSFFGGLDHWYIVLKDLAGAE
;
A
#
# COMPACT_ATOMS: atom_id res chain seq x y z
N MET A 1 63.04 -48.47 -38.48
CA MET A 1 61.70 -47.89 -38.55
C MET A 1 61.45 -47.05 -37.29
N ARG A 2 61.56 -45.72 -37.41
CA ARG A 2 61.33 -44.78 -36.29
C ARG A 2 59.96 -44.14 -36.50
N PHE A 3 59.08 -44.31 -35.54
CA PHE A 3 57.76 -43.63 -35.49
C PHE A 3 57.93 -42.24 -34.83
N ILE A 4 57.43 -41.19 -35.49
CA ILE A 4 57.32 -39.82 -35.02
C ILE A 4 55.88 -39.65 -34.51
N PRO A 5 55.63 -39.18 -33.28
CA PRO A 5 54.24 -38.84 -32.88
C PRO A 5 53.90 -37.44 -33.33
N GLY A 6 52.77 -37.31 -34.01
CA GLY A 6 52.22 -36.01 -34.44
C GLY A 6 51.59 -35.27 -33.24
N LEU A 7 51.94 -34.01 -33.06
CA LEU A 7 51.34 -33.05 -32.14
C LEU A 7 50.02 -32.54 -32.74
N LEU A 8 48.91 -32.84 -32.08
CA LEU A 8 47.60 -32.20 -32.35
C LEU A 8 47.54 -30.88 -31.56
N LEU A 9 47.58 -29.75 -32.25
CA LEU A 9 47.27 -28.43 -31.68
C LEU A 9 45.75 -28.27 -31.61
N SER A 10 45.19 -28.30 -30.41
CA SER A 10 43.81 -27.94 -30.14
C SER A 10 43.73 -26.41 -30.04
N ALA A 11 43.12 -25.78 -31.05
CA ALA A 11 42.77 -24.35 -31.00
C ALA A 11 41.55 -24.18 -30.08
N ALA A 12 41.71 -23.62 -28.90
CA ALA A 12 40.62 -23.18 -28.05
C ALA A 12 40.04 -21.89 -28.62
N LEU A 13 38.82 -21.95 -29.18
CA LEU A 13 38.01 -20.76 -29.48
C LEU A 13 37.55 -20.15 -28.13
N LEU A 14 38.19 -19.05 -27.74
CA LEU A 14 37.65 -18.17 -26.73
C LEU A 14 36.45 -17.43 -27.33
N THR A 15 35.23 -17.87 -27.04
CA THR A 15 34.03 -17.07 -27.26
C THR A 15 34.02 -15.94 -26.24
N ALA A 16 34.41 -14.74 -26.67
CA ALA A 16 34.17 -13.54 -25.89
C ALA A 16 32.65 -13.36 -25.73
N ALA A 17 32.16 -13.52 -24.49
CA ALA A 17 30.80 -13.10 -24.15
C ALA A 17 30.70 -11.59 -24.43
N PRO A 18 29.60 -11.11 -25.05
CA PRO A 18 29.41 -9.68 -25.22
C PRO A 18 29.37 -9.05 -23.82
N LEU A 19 30.28 -8.10 -23.59
CA LEU A 19 30.17 -7.17 -22.49
C LEU A 19 28.84 -6.43 -22.69
N ALA A 20 27.83 -6.75 -21.90
CA ALA A 20 26.66 -5.92 -21.76
C ALA A 20 27.16 -4.59 -21.20
N PHE A 21 27.22 -3.57 -22.04
CA PHE A 21 27.39 -2.19 -21.57
C PHE A 21 26.17 -1.90 -20.71
N ALA A 22 26.35 -1.69 -19.41
CA ALA A 22 25.33 -1.12 -18.57
C ALA A 22 24.93 0.22 -19.22
N GLU A 23 23.67 0.38 -19.53
CA GLU A 23 23.14 1.62 -20.11
C GLU A 23 23.47 2.75 -19.13
N GLU A 24 24.15 3.79 -19.61
CA GLU A 24 24.62 4.89 -18.76
C GLU A 24 23.40 5.64 -18.26
N ARG A 25 23.20 5.71 -16.94
CA ARG A 25 22.04 6.37 -16.31
C ARG A 25 22.00 7.85 -16.64
N THR A 26 20.82 8.35 -16.94
CA THR A 26 20.58 9.77 -17.21
C THR A 26 20.81 10.62 -15.95
N ALA A 27 21.03 11.91 -16.12
CA ALA A 27 21.19 12.83 -14.98
C ALA A 27 19.97 12.82 -14.05
N PHE A 28 18.75 12.65 -14.60
CA PHE A 28 17.52 12.58 -13.81
C PHE A 28 17.42 11.27 -13.01
N GLU A 29 17.83 10.15 -13.57
CA GLU A 29 17.89 8.87 -12.85
C GLU A 29 18.93 8.91 -11.72
N LEU A 30 20.08 9.52 -11.94
CA LEU A 30 21.09 9.70 -10.91
C LEU A 30 20.60 10.62 -9.79
N GLN A 31 19.94 11.72 -10.11
CA GLN A 31 19.33 12.61 -9.13
C GLN A 31 18.24 11.87 -8.32
N ALA A 32 17.36 11.11 -8.98
CA ALA A 32 16.34 10.31 -8.30
C ALA A 32 16.96 9.30 -7.34
N ARG A 33 18.05 8.62 -7.74
CA ARG A 33 18.77 7.68 -6.88
C ARG A 33 19.39 8.38 -5.66
N GLU A 34 19.92 9.59 -5.82
CA GLU A 34 20.46 10.38 -4.71
C GLU A 34 19.37 10.80 -3.72
N ILE A 35 18.22 11.25 -4.24
CA ILE A 35 17.04 11.57 -3.42
C ILE A 35 16.60 10.31 -2.65
N TYR A 36 16.47 9.18 -3.36
CA TYR A 36 16.05 7.92 -2.75
C TYR A 36 17.00 7.46 -1.65
N GLN A 37 18.31 7.53 -1.90
CA GLN A 37 19.31 7.21 -0.90
C GLN A 37 19.13 8.07 0.34
N THR A 38 19.05 9.38 0.17
CA THR A 38 18.93 10.31 1.30
C THR A 38 17.67 10.07 2.12
N VAL A 39 16.50 9.91 1.47
CA VAL A 39 15.25 9.71 2.22
C VAL A 39 15.17 8.34 2.89
N VAL A 40 15.75 7.29 2.30
CA VAL A 40 15.83 5.95 2.93
C VAL A 40 16.72 5.98 4.17
N GLU A 41 17.86 6.70 4.11
CA GLU A 41 18.82 6.80 5.21
C GLU A 41 18.31 7.63 6.39
N ILE A 42 17.25 8.43 6.22
CA ILE A 42 16.59 9.14 7.32
C ILE A 42 15.56 8.19 7.97
N ARG A 43 15.81 7.76 9.22
CA ARG A 43 14.89 6.91 9.99
C ARG A 43 13.66 7.71 10.42
N SER A 44 12.66 7.83 9.55
CA SER A 44 11.41 8.58 9.78
C SER A 44 10.30 7.72 10.42
N ALA A 45 10.66 6.84 11.33
CA ALA A 45 9.72 6.04 12.09
C ALA A 45 9.17 6.83 13.31
N LYS A 46 7.98 6.46 13.78
CA LYS A 46 7.38 7.04 14.99
C LYS A 46 8.36 7.03 16.17
N GLY A 47 8.43 8.14 16.89
CA GLY A 47 9.31 8.31 18.05
C GLY A 47 10.76 8.67 17.72
N GLN A 48 11.09 8.85 16.43
CA GLN A 48 12.43 9.27 16.00
C GLN A 48 12.54 10.77 15.71
N GLY A 49 11.41 11.47 15.53
CA GLY A 49 11.37 12.91 15.25
C GLY A 49 12.00 13.32 13.91
N ASN A 50 12.10 12.40 12.94
CA ASN A 50 12.86 12.62 11.71
C ASN A 50 11.98 12.90 10.47
N VAL A 51 10.65 12.88 10.57
CA VAL A 51 9.79 13.29 9.46
C VAL A 51 10.09 14.72 9.00
N PRO A 52 10.28 15.71 9.90
CA PRO A 52 10.70 17.06 9.51
C PRO A 52 12.05 17.12 8.76
N VAL A 53 12.97 16.21 9.06
CA VAL A 53 14.26 16.13 8.35
C VAL A 53 14.07 15.68 6.90
N VAL A 54 13.14 14.73 6.66
CA VAL A 54 12.75 14.32 5.29
C VAL A 54 12.12 15.50 4.55
N VAL A 55 11.19 16.21 5.20
CA VAL A 55 10.52 17.38 4.62
C VAL A 55 11.54 18.47 4.26
N ASP A 56 12.43 18.84 5.17
CA ASP A 56 13.47 19.85 4.93
C ASP A 56 14.37 19.49 3.74
N TYR A 57 14.72 18.21 3.62
CA TYR A 57 15.50 17.72 2.50
C TYR A 57 14.74 17.87 1.18
N ILE A 58 13.50 17.40 1.10
CA ILE A 58 12.68 17.47 -0.11
C ILE A 58 12.41 18.92 -0.51
N VAL A 59 12.08 19.79 0.43
CA VAL A 59 11.87 21.22 0.20
C VAL A 59 13.12 21.89 -0.40
N ARG A 60 14.30 21.55 0.10
CA ARG A 60 15.56 22.06 -0.43
C ARG A 60 15.78 21.62 -1.88
N GLU A 61 15.55 20.34 -2.20
CA GLU A 61 15.68 19.81 -3.56
C GLU A 61 14.68 20.47 -4.53
N LEU A 62 13.42 20.64 -4.11
CA LEU A 62 12.39 21.31 -4.92
C LEU A 62 12.74 22.78 -5.20
N LYS A 63 13.21 23.52 -4.19
CA LYS A 63 13.67 24.90 -4.37
C LYS A 63 14.87 24.99 -5.30
N ALA A 64 15.84 24.10 -5.16
CA ALA A 64 16.99 24.01 -6.07
C ALA A 64 16.55 23.68 -7.50
N GLY A 65 15.49 22.87 -7.67
CA GLY A 65 14.85 22.54 -8.95
C GLY A 65 13.94 23.65 -9.52
N GLY A 66 13.83 24.80 -8.85
CA GLY A 66 13.13 25.98 -9.36
C GLY A 66 11.64 26.08 -8.97
N PHE A 67 11.19 25.35 -7.95
CA PHE A 67 9.87 25.58 -7.35
C PHE A 67 9.91 26.81 -6.45
N ALA A 68 8.89 27.66 -6.56
CA ALA A 68 8.79 28.89 -5.75
C ALA A 68 8.31 28.57 -4.33
N ASP A 69 8.72 29.37 -3.35
CA ASP A 69 8.25 29.24 -1.96
C ASP A 69 6.71 29.26 -1.84
N ALA A 70 6.03 30.02 -2.70
CA ALA A 70 4.58 30.10 -2.72
C ALA A 70 3.87 28.83 -3.22
N ASP A 71 4.61 27.91 -3.82
CA ASP A 71 4.09 26.62 -4.32
C ASP A 71 4.44 25.45 -3.39
N ILE A 72 5.09 25.71 -2.26
CA ILE A 72 5.52 24.71 -1.27
C ILE A 72 4.90 25.07 0.08
N GLU A 73 4.08 24.20 0.62
CA GLU A 73 3.42 24.36 1.92
C GLU A 73 3.81 23.22 2.86
N VAL A 74 4.41 23.55 3.99
CA VAL A 74 4.72 22.63 5.08
C VAL A 74 3.76 22.91 6.22
N THR A 75 3.09 21.84 6.72
CA THR A 75 2.15 21.95 7.82
C THR A 75 2.62 21.10 9.00
N ASP A 76 2.68 21.70 10.18
CA ASP A 76 3.05 21.06 11.41
C ASP A 76 1.85 20.39 12.09
N TYR A 77 2.08 19.19 12.60
CA TYR A 77 1.12 18.40 13.38
C TYR A 77 1.81 17.91 14.65
N GLU A 78 1.24 18.27 15.82
CA GLU A 78 1.68 17.73 17.11
C GLU A 78 0.93 16.43 17.39
N ILE A 79 1.64 15.30 17.36
CA ILE A 79 1.08 13.97 17.50
C ILE A 79 1.79 13.24 18.64
N GLU A 80 1.12 13.00 19.77
CA GLU A 80 1.66 12.27 20.92
C GLU A 80 3.07 12.76 21.35
N ASP A 81 3.25 14.08 21.52
CA ASP A 81 4.50 14.74 21.87
C ASP A 81 5.62 14.67 20.80
N GLU A 82 5.28 14.32 19.57
CA GLU A 82 6.18 14.31 18.41
C GLU A 82 5.70 15.30 17.34
N LEU A 83 6.63 16.08 16.78
CA LEU A 83 6.36 16.93 15.64
C LEU A 83 6.39 16.07 14.37
N VAL A 84 5.25 15.98 13.69
CA VAL A 84 5.09 15.40 12.37
C VAL A 84 4.78 16.48 11.37
N GLN A 85 5.31 16.39 10.16
CA GLN A 85 5.03 17.35 9.11
C GLN A 85 4.41 16.69 7.89
N GLY A 86 3.44 17.39 7.30
CA GLY A 86 2.94 17.13 5.96
C GLY A 86 3.50 18.13 4.97
N LEU A 87 3.75 17.71 3.75
CA LEU A 87 4.25 18.55 2.67
C LEU A 87 3.25 18.59 1.52
N MET A 88 2.95 19.79 1.01
CA MET A 88 2.13 19.97 -0.19
C MET A 88 2.92 20.81 -1.19
N VAL A 89 2.96 20.37 -2.44
CA VAL A 89 3.70 21.03 -3.51
C VAL A 89 2.82 21.17 -4.75
N TRP A 90 2.71 22.40 -5.23
CA TRP A 90 1.94 22.73 -6.41
C TRP A 90 2.83 22.83 -7.65
N TYR A 91 2.50 22.11 -8.68
CA TYR A 91 2.97 22.36 -10.02
C TYR A 91 1.85 23.06 -10.80
N ARG A 92 1.93 24.38 -10.88
CA ARG A 92 0.86 25.21 -11.43
C ARG A 92 0.75 25.12 -12.94
N ALA A 93 -0.48 25.09 -13.43
CA ALA A 93 -0.79 25.25 -14.84
C ALA A 93 -0.34 26.63 -15.34
N GLU A 94 0.01 26.72 -16.60
CA GLU A 94 0.30 28.03 -17.23
C GLU A 94 -1.02 28.76 -17.54
N GLY A 95 -1.24 29.91 -16.91
CA GLY A 95 -2.46 30.69 -17.09
C GLY A 95 -3.64 30.18 -16.29
N THR A 96 -4.84 30.21 -16.88
CA THR A 96 -6.05 29.68 -16.23
C THR A 96 -6.16 28.18 -16.48
N PRO A 97 -6.20 27.33 -15.43
CA PRO A 97 -6.36 25.91 -15.60
C PRO A 97 -7.62 25.54 -16.39
N LYS A 98 -7.52 24.62 -17.32
CA LYS A 98 -8.67 24.19 -18.14
C LYS A 98 -9.47 23.08 -17.48
N GLN A 99 -8.86 22.36 -16.56
CA GLN A 99 -9.41 21.20 -15.88
C GLN A 99 -9.18 21.31 -14.37
N LYS A 100 -9.89 20.48 -13.58
CA LYS A 100 -9.64 20.37 -12.14
C LYS A 100 -8.24 19.80 -11.89
N PRO A 101 -7.61 20.14 -10.74
CA PRO A 101 -6.32 19.61 -10.35
C PRO A 101 -6.32 18.08 -10.23
N ILE A 102 -5.13 17.49 -10.34
CA ILE A 102 -4.85 16.09 -9.94
C ILE A 102 -4.06 16.14 -8.64
N VAL A 103 -4.47 15.37 -7.64
CA VAL A 103 -3.73 15.17 -6.40
C VAL A 103 -2.92 13.88 -6.48
N LEU A 104 -1.68 13.93 -6.00
CA LEU A 104 -0.72 12.82 -5.99
C LEU A 104 -0.33 12.54 -4.53
N LEU A 105 -0.41 11.29 -4.10
CA LEU A 105 -0.15 10.90 -2.70
C LEU A 105 1.05 9.98 -2.58
N ALA A 106 1.80 10.16 -1.50
CA ALA A 106 2.76 9.20 -0.94
C ALA A 106 2.99 9.55 0.54
N HIS A 107 3.59 8.64 1.32
CA HIS A 107 3.92 8.93 2.72
C HIS A 107 5.43 8.88 2.99
N MET A 108 5.87 9.74 3.93
CA MET A 108 7.29 9.93 4.26
C MET A 108 7.75 9.13 5.47
N ASP A 109 6.82 8.73 6.33
CA ASP A 109 7.12 7.89 7.49
C ASP A 109 7.29 6.42 7.11
N VAL A 110 7.77 5.62 8.03
CA VAL A 110 7.97 4.17 7.85
C VAL A 110 7.68 3.43 9.15
N VAL A 111 7.24 2.19 9.06
CA VAL A 111 7.28 1.26 10.20
C VAL A 111 8.72 1.14 10.68
N ASP A 112 8.94 1.20 11.99
CA ASP A 112 10.30 1.13 12.55
C ASP A 112 10.96 -0.24 12.26
N ALA A 113 12.27 -0.25 12.26
CA ALA A 113 13.08 -1.45 12.08
C ALA A 113 14.07 -1.59 13.23
N LEU A 114 14.21 -2.82 13.74
CA LEU A 114 15.17 -3.15 14.78
C LEU A 114 16.48 -3.63 14.11
N PRO A 115 17.56 -2.83 14.10
CA PRO A 115 18.79 -3.14 13.35
C PRO A 115 19.37 -4.51 13.67
N ASP A 116 19.27 -4.95 14.93
CA ASP A 116 19.83 -6.24 15.38
C ASP A 116 19.15 -7.46 14.76
N THR A 117 17.98 -7.28 14.15
CA THR A 117 17.22 -8.36 13.50
C THR A 117 17.42 -8.43 11.99
N TRP A 118 18.03 -7.40 11.40
CA TRP A 118 18.28 -7.34 9.97
C TRP A 118 19.66 -7.88 9.62
N THR A 119 19.81 -8.44 8.43
CA THR A 119 21.12 -8.88 7.92
C THR A 119 21.95 -7.73 7.35
N ARG A 120 21.31 -6.60 7.05
CA ARG A 120 21.88 -5.32 6.61
C ARG A 120 21.35 -4.21 7.49
N TYR A 121 22.10 -3.10 7.62
CA TYR A 121 21.57 -1.97 8.39
C TYR A 121 20.33 -1.37 7.71
N PRO A 122 19.16 -1.31 8.37
CA PRO A 122 17.90 -0.96 7.71
C PRO A 122 17.78 0.49 7.25
N PHE A 123 18.62 1.39 7.75
CA PHE A 123 18.61 2.82 7.41
C PHE A 123 19.90 3.21 6.66
N GLU A 124 20.30 2.37 5.74
CA GLU A 124 21.33 2.58 4.72
C GLU A 124 20.80 1.99 3.42
N LEU A 125 20.87 2.74 2.31
CA LEU A 125 20.46 2.22 1.00
C LEU A 125 21.56 1.34 0.43
N ILE A 126 21.39 0.03 0.55
CA ILE A 126 22.37 -0.95 0.09
C ILE A 126 21.92 -1.53 -1.26
N GLU A 127 22.71 -1.29 -2.30
CA GLU A 127 22.49 -1.90 -3.62
C GLU A 127 23.28 -3.21 -3.72
N GLU A 128 22.55 -4.31 -3.83
CA GLU A 128 23.13 -5.65 -3.87
C GLU A 128 22.25 -6.60 -4.70
N ASN A 129 22.88 -7.41 -5.57
CA ASN A 129 22.20 -8.44 -6.37
C ASN A 129 20.98 -7.92 -7.18
N GLY A 130 21.03 -6.67 -7.67
CA GLY A 130 19.94 -6.07 -8.44
C GLY A 130 18.78 -5.55 -7.60
N TYR A 131 18.97 -5.39 -6.29
CA TYR A 131 17.99 -4.81 -5.36
C TYR A 131 18.58 -3.67 -4.56
N PHE A 132 17.75 -2.71 -4.23
CA PHE A 132 17.96 -1.73 -3.17
C PHE A 132 17.33 -2.27 -1.88
N PHE A 133 18.15 -2.46 -0.85
CA PHE A 133 17.72 -2.88 0.48
C PHE A 133 17.70 -1.68 1.42
N GLY A 134 16.69 -1.62 2.30
CA GLY A 134 16.52 -0.61 3.34
C GLY A 134 15.06 -0.51 3.76
N ARG A 135 14.78 0.00 4.96
CA ARG A 135 13.42 0.28 5.42
C ARG A 135 12.84 1.46 4.65
N GLY A 136 11.64 1.27 4.08
CA GLY A 136 10.98 2.27 3.24
C GLY A 136 11.37 2.16 1.75
N THR A 137 12.22 1.19 1.37
CA THR A 137 12.59 1.01 -0.04
C THR A 137 11.40 0.61 -0.92
N ALA A 138 10.42 -0.09 -0.39
CA ALA A 138 9.19 -0.39 -1.08
C ALA A 138 8.03 0.47 -0.53
N ASP A 139 8.00 0.70 0.78
CA ASP A 139 6.89 1.27 1.53
C ASP A 139 7.32 2.45 2.41
N ASN A 140 7.15 3.73 2.03
CA ASN A 140 6.74 4.24 0.70
C ASN A 140 7.71 5.33 0.22
N LYS A 141 8.99 5.31 0.66
CA LYS A 141 10.01 6.30 0.23
C LYS A 141 10.34 6.21 -1.26
N TYR A 142 10.09 5.04 -1.87
CA TYR A 142 10.11 4.93 -3.32
C TYR A 142 9.01 5.80 -3.97
N GLY A 143 7.78 5.75 -3.48
CA GLY A 143 6.67 6.58 -3.97
C GLY A 143 6.98 8.08 -3.80
N VAL A 144 7.46 8.48 -2.62
CA VAL A 144 7.94 9.85 -2.36
C VAL A 144 8.99 10.26 -3.38
N THR A 145 10.02 9.44 -3.59
CA THR A 145 11.11 9.73 -4.52
C THR A 145 10.60 9.85 -5.95
N SER A 146 9.72 8.94 -6.37
CA SER A 146 9.19 8.91 -7.74
C SER A 146 8.40 10.19 -8.07
N LEU A 147 7.55 10.65 -7.15
CA LEU A 147 6.79 11.89 -7.33
C LEU A 147 7.69 13.12 -7.32
N VAL A 148 8.62 13.23 -6.34
CA VAL A 148 9.54 14.36 -6.23
C VAL A 148 10.45 14.45 -7.45
N ALA A 149 11.09 13.34 -7.86
CA ALA A 149 11.98 13.31 -9.02
C ALA A 149 11.22 13.61 -10.33
N THR A 150 9.97 13.14 -10.46
CA THR A 150 9.13 13.47 -11.62
C THR A 150 8.83 14.96 -11.69
N PHE A 151 8.49 15.60 -10.56
CA PHE A 151 8.26 17.05 -10.52
C PHE A 151 9.52 17.84 -10.92
N LEU A 152 10.67 17.44 -10.39
CA LEU A 152 11.96 18.05 -10.71
C LEU A 152 12.30 17.89 -12.20
N ARG A 153 12.11 16.70 -12.78
CA ARG A 153 12.34 16.42 -14.20
C ARG A 153 11.43 17.26 -15.09
N LEU A 154 10.13 17.26 -14.84
CA LEU A 154 9.16 18.05 -15.57
C LEU A 154 9.50 19.54 -15.53
N LYS A 155 9.91 20.05 -14.37
CA LYS A 155 10.31 21.44 -14.18
C LYS A 155 11.57 21.79 -14.98
N ALA A 156 12.59 20.95 -14.93
CA ALA A 156 13.84 21.12 -15.67
C ALA A 156 13.65 21.06 -17.19
N GLU A 157 12.69 20.24 -17.67
CA GLU A 157 12.31 20.17 -19.09
C GLU A 157 11.42 21.34 -19.54
N GLY A 158 10.99 22.22 -18.61
CA GLY A 158 10.09 23.34 -18.92
C GLY A 158 8.67 22.91 -19.26
N PHE A 159 8.19 21.77 -18.70
CA PHE A 159 6.84 21.28 -18.90
C PHE A 159 5.79 22.31 -18.43
N LYS A 160 4.76 22.50 -19.22
CA LYS A 160 3.68 23.46 -18.97
C LYS A 160 2.36 22.71 -18.91
N PRO A 161 1.90 22.34 -17.70
CA PRO A 161 0.64 21.63 -17.57
C PRO A 161 -0.56 22.54 -17.90
N ASP A 162 -1.65 21.96 -18.35
CA ASP A 162 -2.93 22.64 -18.57
C ASP A 162 -3.90 22.54 -17.39
N ARG A 163 -3.55 21.71 -16.39
CA ARG A 163 -4.17 21.62 -15.06
C ARG A 163 -3.11 21.59 -13.97
N ASP A 164 -3.45 22.03 -12.77
CA ASP A 164 -2.54 21.94 -11.63
C ASP A 164 -2.29 20.48 -11.23
N LEU A 165 -1.05 20.13 -10.92
CA LEU A 165 -0.68 18.91 -10.21
C LEU A 165 -0.34 19.29 -8.76
N VAL A 166 -0.87 18.55 -7.79
CA VAL A 166 -0.64 18.81 -6.37
C VAL A 166 -0.10 17.56 -5.71
N MET A 167 1.18 17.54 -5.40
CA MET A 167 1.80 16.48 -4.63
C MET A 167 1.56 16.71 -3.14
N ILE A 168 1.02 15.70 -2.45
CA ILE A 168 0.74 15.73 -1.01
C ILE A 168 1.46 14.53 -0.38
N LEU A 169 2.38 14.84 0.53
CA LEU A 169 3.15 13.84 1.25
C LEU A 169 2.76 13.89 2.73
N SER A 170 2.23 12.78 3.24
CA SER A 170 1.89 12.62 4.66
C SER A 170 3.09 12.17 5.48
N GLY A 171 3.02 12.33 6.78
CA GLY A 171 4.13 12.01 7.68
C GLY A 171 3.79 11.01 8.79
N ASP A 172 2.59 10.41 8.79
CA ASP A 172 2.12 9.47 9.82
C ASP A 172 1.12 8.43 9.29
N GLU A 173 1.28 8.02 8.03
CA GLU A 173 0.41 7.00 7.41
C GLU A 173 0.46 5.69 8.20
N GLU A 174 1.65 5.25 8.55
CA GLU A 174 1.96 4.00 9.26
C GLU A 174 1.51 3.99 10.74
N THR A 175 0.98 5.09 11.23
CA THR A 175 0.65 5.23 12.65
C THR A 175 -0.77 5.74 12.89
N GLY A 176 -0.98 7.06 12.90
CA GLY A 176 -2.25 7.66 13.26
C GLY A 176 -3.05 8.25 12.13
N MET A 177 -2.42 8.47 10.98
CA MET A 177 -3.02 9.12 9.80
C MET A 177 -3.66 10.49 10.12
N ILE A 178 -3.11 11.22 11.08
CA ILE A 178 -3.65 12.53 11.51
C ILE A 178 -3.32 13.58 10.47
N SER A 179 -2.06 13.60 9.98
CA SER A 179 -1.64 14.49 8.90
C SER A 179 -2.40 14.18 7.61
N THR A 180 -2.54 12.90 7.25
CA THR A 180 -3.31 12.45 6.09
C THR A 180 -4.76 12.94 6.14
N ARG A 181 -5.43 12.75 7.26
CA ARG A 181 -6.84 13.20 7.46
C ARG A 181 -6.96 14.70 7.30
N ALA A 182 -6.02 15.46 7.88
CA ALA A 182 -6.03 16.92 7.80
C ALA A 182 -5.79 17.40 6.34
N GLN A 183 -4.83 16.77 5.64
CA GLN A 183 -4.54 17.07 4.24
C GLN A 183 -5.70 16.69 3.30
N ALA A 184 -6.38 15.56 3.53
CA ALA A 184 -7.56 15.18 2.78
C ALA A 184 -8.71 16.19 2.98
N LYS A 185 -8.95 16.63 4.22
CA LYS A 185 -9.93 17.69 4.51
C LYS A 185 -9.57 19.01 3.81
N TYR A 186 -8.32 19.44 3.88
CA TYR A 186 -7.86 20.63 3.16
C TYR A 186 -8.08 20.49 1.64
N THR A 187 -7.79 19.31 1.10
CA THR A 187 -8.00 18.99 -0.31
C THR A 187 -9.46 19.16 -0.71
N ASP A 188 -10.41 18.64 0.08
CA ASP A 188 -11.83 18.80 -0.17
C ASP A 188 -12.30 20.25 -0.08
N GLU A 189 -11.78 21.02 0.87
CA GLU A 189 -12.17 22.41 1.07
C GLU A 189 -11.57 23.37 0.02
N LYS A 190 -10.33 23.14 -0.41
CA LYS A 190 -9.51 24.12 -1.16
C LYS A 190 -9.11 23.69 -2.56
N ILE A 191 -8.81 22.41 -2.78
CA ILE A 191 -8.25 21.93 -4.05
C ILE A 191 -9.35 21.38 -4.96
N LYS A 192 -10.20 20.49 -4.45
CA LYS A 192 -11.31 19.83 -5.17
C LYS A 192 -10.85 19.16 -6.46
N PRO A 193 -9.97 18.15 -6.37
CA PRO A 193 -9.37 17.52 -7.54
C PRO A 193 -10.40 16.82 -8.44
N ALA A 194 -9.98 16.52 -9.66
CA ALA A 194 -10.74 15.60 -10.54
C ALA A 194 -10.73 14.18 -9.97
N TYR A 195 -9.57 13.73 -9.54
CA TYR A 195 -9.28 12.45 -8.91
C TYR A 195 -7.92 12.51 -8.19
N VAL A 196 -7.60 11.44 -7.48
CA VAL A 196 -6.38 11.30 -6.68
C VAL A 196 -5.61 10.07 -7.15
N LEU A 197 -4.31 10.19 -7.33
CA LEU A 197 -3.42 9.11 -7.70
C LEU A 197 -2.44 8.85 -6.55
N ASN A 198 -2.37 7.60 -6.11
CA ASN A 198 -1.54 7.23 -4.96
C ASN A 198 -0.36 6.36 -5.42
N ALA A 199 0.84 6.75 -5.02
CA ALA A 199 2.09 6.03 -5.31
C ALA A 199 2.37 4.89 -4.31
N ASP A 200 1.42 4.60 -3.42
CA ASP A 200 1.56 3.62 -2.35
C ASP A 200 0.88 2.28 -2.66
N ALA A 201 0.36 2.11 -3.84
CA ALA A 201 -0.33 0.88 -4.25
C ALA A 201 -0.40 0.75 -5.76
N GLY A 202 -0.73 -0.46 -6.24
CA GLY A 202 -0.77 -0.76 -7.68
C GLY A 202 0.57 -1.30 -8.18
N GLY A 203 0.83 -1.14 -9.49
CA GLY A 203 2.09 -1.51 -10.11
C GLY A 203 2.11 -2.86 -10.81
N LEU A 204 3.29 -3.28 -11.26
CA LEU A 204 3.50 -4.51 -12.01
C LEU A 204 3.55 -5.74 -11.09
N SER A 205 2.78 -6.75 -11.41
CA SER A 205 2.97 -8.10 -10.87
C SER A 205 3.93 -8.86 -11.78
N LEU A 206 5.00 -9.41 -11.20
CA LEU A 206 6.03 -10.16 -11.90
C LEU A 206 5.93 -11.66 -11.55
N ASP A 207 6.30 -12.54 -12.48
CA ASP A 207 6.52 -13.95 -12.15
C ASP A 207 7.83 -14.16 -11.37
N GLU A 208 8.11 -15.38 -10.94
CA GLU A 208 9.33 -15.75 -10.20
C GLU A 208 10.63 -15.40 -10.96
N ASN A 209 10.58 -15.30 -12.29
CA ASN A 209 11.71 -14.96 -13.16
C ASN A 209 11.81 -13.45 -13.42
N GLY A 210 10.89 -12.64 -12.87
CA GLY A 210 10.82 -11.19 -13.07
C GLY A 210 10.13 -10.75 -14.35
N LYS A 211 9.40 -11.65 -15.03
CA LYS A 211 8.62 -11.29 -16.22
C LYS A 211 7.30 -10.64 -15.80
N PRO A 212 6.94 -9.46 -16.37
CA PRO A 212 5.65 -8.83 -16.12
C PRO A 212 4.47 -9.71 -16.55
N LEU A 213 3.50 -9.88 -15.66
CA LEU A 213 2.27 -10.64 -15.86
C LEU A 213 1.06 -9.73 -16.09
N LEU A 214 0.95 -8.68 -15.27
CA LEU A 214 -0.13 -7.69 -15.31
C LEU A 214 0.32 -6.39 -14.65
N TYR A 215 -0.46 -5.34 -14.87
CA TYR A 215 -0.39 -4.10 -14.10
C TYR A 215 -1.65 -3.96 -13.24
N GLY A 216 -1.46 -3.87 -11.92
CA GLY A 216 -2.54 -3.70 -10.96
C GLY A 216 -2.87 -2.22 -10.74
N VAL A 217 -4.16 -1.87 -10.78
CA VAL A 217 -4.67 -0.56 -10.34
C VAL A 217 -5.47 -0.77 -9.07
N GLN A 218 -5.02 -0.20 -7.93
CA GLN A 218 -5.82 -0.27 -6.72
C GLN A 218 -6.99 0.70 -6.83
N GLY A 219 -8.20 0.17 -7.02
CA GLY A 219 -9.44 0.95 -7.06
C GLY A 219 -10.26 0.87 -5.77
N ALA A 220 -9.86 0.02 -4.84
CA ALA A 220 -10.55 -0.17 -3.56
C ALA A 220 -9.61 -0.68 -2.48
N GLU A 221 -10.01 -0.49 -1.22
CA GLU A 221 -9.38 -1.09 -0.05
C GLU A 221 -10.41 -1.42 1.01
N LYS A 222 -10.12 -2.40 1.86
CA LYS A 222 -11.05 -2.78 2.94
C LYS A 222 -10.98 -1.76 4.07
N THR A 223 -12.16 -1.38 4.59
CA THR A 223 -12.25 -0.54 5.77
C THR A 223 -11.71 -1.28 6.99
N TYR A 224 -10.76 -0.67 7.68
CA TYR A 224 -10.21 -1.16 8.94
C TYR A 224 -11.11 -0.73 10.09
N ALA A 225 -11.54 -1.66 10.92
CA ALA A 225 -12.26 -1.34 12.16
C ALA A 225 -11.83 -2.28 13.29
N THR A 226 -11.60 -1.72 14.46
CA THR A 226 -11.21 -2.49 15.65
C THR A 226 -12.21 -2.26 16.78
N PHE A 227 -12.77 -3.34 17.27
CA PHE A 227 -13.72 -3.33 18.39
C PHE A 227 -13.08 -3.94 19.64
N GLU A 228 -13.24 -3.28 20.79
CA GLU A 228 -12.99 -3.88 22.09
C GLU A 228 -14.31 -4.49 22.59
N LEU A 229 -14.30 -5.79 22.85
CA LEU A 229 -15.36 -6.50 23.55
C LEU A 229 -15.03 -6.56 25.03
N THR A 230 -15.98 -6.23 25.89
CA THR A 230 -15.80 -6.28 27.33
C THR A 230 -16.96 -7.03 27.99
N VAL A 231 -16.62 -7.97 28.87
CA VAL A 231 -17.52 -8.59 29.83
C VAL A 231 -17.12 -8.16 31.23
N SER A 232 -18.06 -7.70 32.02
CA SER A 232 -17.85 -7.30 33.43
C SER A 232 -18.66 -8.16 34.37
N ASN A 233 -18.11 -8.43 35.57
CA ASN A 233 -18.70 -9.33 36.55
C ASN A 233 -18.33 -8.81 37.97
N PRO A 234 -19.17 -8.97 38.99
CA PRO A 234 -18.82 -8.57 40.36
C PRO A 234 -17.56 -9.23 40.95
N GLY A 235 -17.12 -10.36 40.35
CA GLY A 235 -16.03 -11.15 40.89
C GLY A 235 -16.45 -11.99 42.08
N GLY A 236 -15.47 -12.42 42.89
CA GLY A 236 -15.66 -13.22 44.09
C GLY A 236 -14.46 -14.14 44.35
N HIS A 237 -14.58 -14.97 45.39
CA HIS A 237 -13.55 -15.94 45.76
C HIS A 237 -13.69 -17.18 44.83
N SER A 238 -12.58 -17.70 44.33
CA SER A 238 -12.59 -18.84 43.36
C SER A 238 -13.16 -20.14 43.98
N SER A 239 -13.10 -20.30 45.29
CA SER A 239 -13.72 -21.47 45.95
C SER A 239 -15.25 -21.42 46.00
N THR A 240 -15.86 -20.30 45.63
CA THR A 240 -17.32 -20.10 45.60
C THR A 240 -17.71 -19.70 44.16
N PRO A 241 -17.63 -20.67 43.21
CA PRO A 241 -17.85 -20.39 41.79
C PRO A 241 -19.27 -19.88 41.54
N ARG A 242 -19.37 -18.85 40.70
CA ARG A 242 -20.64 -18.29 40.19
C ARG A 242 -21.00 -18.94 38.87
N VAL A 243 -22.28 -18.87 38.52
CA VAL A 243 -22.75 -19.30 37.18
C VAL A 243 -22.21 -18.38 36.06
N ASP A 244 -22.16 -17.07 36.39
CA ASP A 244 -21.62 -16.00 35.51
C ASP A 244 -20.09 -15.85 35.75
N ASN A 245 -19.32 -15.95 34.67
CA ASN A 245 -17.87 -15.79 34.71
C ASN A 245 -17.42 -15.01 33.48
N ALA A 246 -16.80 -13.86 33.68
CA ALA A 246 -16.42 -12.96 32.59
C ALA A 246 -15.50 -13.61 31.55
N ILE A 247 -14.61 -14.55 31.98
CA ILE A 247 -13.74 -15.27 31.03
C ILE A 247 -14.57 -16.21 30.15
N TYR A 248 -15.49 -16.99 30.77
CA TYR A 248 -16.27 -17.97 30.02
C TYR A 248 -17.26 -17.29 29.07
N GLU A 249 -17.92 -16.24 29.50
CA GLU A 249 -18.82 -15.46 28.63
C GLU A 249 -18.11 -14.82 27.47
N LEU A 250 -16.91 -14.26 27.69
CA LEU A 250 -16.08 -13.74 26.59
C LEU A 250 -15.58 -14.83 25.66
N ALA A 251 -15.17 -16.00 26.19
CA ALA A 251 -14.75 -17.13 25.40
C ALA A 251 -15.90 -17.65 24.50
N ASP A 252 -17.13 -17.72 25.01
CA ASP A 252 -18.30 -18.10 24.23
C ASP A 252 -18.57 -17.08 23.10
N ALA A 253 -18.46 -15.77 23.39
CA ALA A 253 -18.56 -14.72 22.39
C ALA A 253 -17.53 -14.87 21.27
N LEU A 254 -16.26 -15.11 21.64
CA LEU A 254 -15.16 -15.32 20.69
C LEU A 254 -15.37 -16.57 19.82
N LYS A 255 -15.87 -17.68 20.42
CA LYS A 255 -16.17 -18.90 19.65
C LYS A 255 -17.31 -18.70 18.66
N LYS A 256 -18.31 -17.89 18.99
CA LYS A 256 -19.38 -17.54 18.07
C LYS A 256 -18.85 -16.68 16.92
N ILE A 257 -18.01 -15.68 17.21
CA ILE A 257 -17.38 -14.82 16.18
C ILE A 257 -16.48 -15.65 15.26
N GLU A 258 -15.64 -16.55 15.81
CA GLU A 258 -14.79 -17.46 15.03
C GLU A 258 -15.60 -18.34 14.07
N ALA A 259 -16.74 -18.88 14.54
CA ALA A 259 -17.59 -19.74 13.75
C ALA A 259 -18.41 -19.00 12.67
N TYR A 260 -18.67 -17.71 12.89
CA TYR A 260 -19.47 -16.92 11.97
C TYR A 260 -18.75 -16.66 10.64
N LYS A 261 -19.48 -16.84 9.55
CA LYS A 261 -19.00 -16.54 8.20
C LYS A 261 -19.85 -15.40 7.64
N PHE A 262 -19.25 -14.24 7.48
CA PHE A 262 -19.95 -13.13 6.80
C PHE A 262 -20.46 -13.57 5.42
N PRO A 263 -21.55 -12.98 4.92
CA PRO A 263 -22.01 -13.24 3.55
C PRO A 263 -20.89 -13.10 2.52
N VAL A 264 -21.01 -13.81 1.40
CA VAL A 264 -20.13 -13.60 0.25
C VAL A 264 -20.45 -12.24 -0.37
N MET A 265 -19.41 -11.47 -0.63
CA MET A 265 -19.50 -10.16 -1.23
C MET A 265 -18.61 -10.10 -2.45
N HIS A 266 -19.04 -9.33 -3.43
CA HIS A 266 -18.28 -9.09 -4.64
C HIS A 266 -18.74 -7.76 -5.25
N SER A 267 -17.89 -7.18 -6.08
CA SER A 267 -18.16 -6.02 -6.92
C SER A 267 -17.66 -6.29 -8.33
N PRO A 268 -18.00 -5.47 -9.32
CA PRO A 268 -17.41 -5.56 -10.64
C PRO A 268 -15.87 -5.57 -10.60
N LEU A 269 -15.27 -4.77 -9.73
CA LEU A 269 -13.82 -4.69 -9.51
C LEU A 269 -13.25 -6.02 -9.00
N THR A 270 -13.80 -6.59 -7.92
CA THR A 270 -13.30 -7.84 -7.35
C THR A 270 -13.51 -9.03 -8.29
N LEU A 271 -14.60 -9.07 -9.05
CA LEU A 271 -14.83 -10.11 -10.07
C LEU A 271 -13.82 -10.00 -11.23
N ALA A 272 -13.50 -8.79 -11.69
CA ALA A 272 -12.47 -8.57 -12.69
C ALA A 272 -11.09 -9.01 -12.18
N SER A 273 -10.78 -8.69 -10.91
CA SER A 273 -9.56 -9.14 -10.23
C SER A 273 -9.47 -10.67 -10.19
N PHE A 274 -10.50 -11.37 -9.72
CA PHE A 274 -10.52 -12.84 -9.68
C PHE A 274 -10.43 -13.47 -11.07
N LYS A 275 -11.11 -12.91 -12.07
CA LYS A 275 -11.00 -13.39 -13.45
C LYS A 275 -9.57 -13.35 -13.97
N SER A 276 -8.86 -12.29 -13.67
CA SER A 276 -7.51 -12.13 -14.14
C SER A 276 -6.49 -12.93 -13.33
N ALA A 277 -6.54 -12.84 -12.01
CA ALA A 277 -5.68 -13.64 -11.14
C ALA A 277 -5.84 -15.14 -11.43
N GLY A 278 -7.10 -15.59 -11.62
CA GLY A 278 -7.40 -16.98 -11.94
C GLY A 278 -6.83 -17.45 -13.27
N ALA A 279 -6.78 -16.58 -14.28
CA ALA A 279 -6.16 -16.91 -15.57
C ALA A 279 -4.64 -17.13 -15.48
N GLN A 280 -4.01 -16.60 -14.44
CA GLN A 280 -2.56 -16.66 -14.23
C GLN A 280 -2.15 -17.61 -13.09
N THR A 281 -3.10 -18.05 -12.26
CA THR A 281 -2.86 -18.96 -11.14
C THR A 281 -3.08 -20.41 -11.59
N PRO A 282 -2.03 -21.26 -11.67
CA PRO A 282 -2.21 -22.65 -12.05
C PRO A 282 -2.97 -23.47 -10.99
N GLY A 283 -3.72 -24.47 -11.45
CA GLY A 283 -4.34 -25.48 -10.60
C GLY A 283 -5.66 -25.05 -9.93
N PRO A 284 -6.09 -25.78 -8.88
CA PRO A 284 -7.43 -25.68 -8.33
C PRO A 284 -7.82 -24.28 -7.81
N LEU A 285 -6.85 -23.51 -7.31
CA LEU A 285 -7.13 -22.16 -6.83
C LEU A 285 -7.49 -21.21 -7.99
N GLY A 286 -6.73 -21.26 -9.09
CA GLY A 286 -7.03 -20.46 -10.28
C GLY A 286 -8.37 -20.86 -10.91
N GLU A 287 -8.68 -22.16 -10.95
CA GLU A 287 -9.99 -22.65 -11.40
C GLU A 287 -11.14 -22.11 -10.53
N ALA A 288 -10.95 -22.09 -9.21
CA ALA A 288 -11.94 -21.52 -8.28
C ALA A 288 -12.12 -20.01 -8.48
N MET A 289 -11.02 -19.25 -8.69
CA MET A 289 -11.08 -17.82 -9.01
C MET A 289 -11.90 -17.57 -10.29
N LEU A 290 -11.64 -18.33 -11.36
CA LEU A 290 -12.36 -18.21 -12.63
C LEU A 290 -13.85 -18.61 -12.49
N ALA A 291 -14.14 -19.65 -11.74
CA ALA A 291 -15.51 -20.09 -11.48
C ALA A 291 -16.29 -19.03 -10.68
N PHE A 292 -15.70 -18.48 -9.62
CA PHE A 292 -16.29 -17.39 -8.82
C PHE A 292 -16.50 -16.12 -9.64
N ALA A 293 -15.53 -15.73 -10.45
CA ALA A 293 -15.66 -14.56 -11.33
C ALA A 293 -16.80 -14.70 -12.34
N LYS A 294 -17.06 -15.93 -12.81
CA LYS A 294 -18.16 -16.24 -13.73
C LYS A 294 -19.51 -16.35 -13.03
N ASN A 295 -19.52 -16.96 -11.84
CA ASN A 295 -20.72 -17.18 -11.03
C ASN A 295 -20.39 -16.97 -9.55
N PRO A 296 -20.63 -15.78 -8.98
CA PRO A 296 -20.33 -15.48 -7.58
C PRO A 296 -21.12 -16.30 -6.56
N ALA A 297 -22.13 -17.07 -7.01
CA ALA A 297 -22.90 -18.00 -6.19
C ALA A 297 -22.40 -19.46 -6.25
N ASP A 298 -21.29 -19.72 -6.91
CA ASP A 298 -20.70 -21.06 -6.99
C ASP A 298 -20.13 -21.47 -5.62
N GLU A 299 -20.85 -22.36 -4.92
CA GLU A 299 -20.51 -22.80 -3.56
C GLU A 299 -19.14 -23.49 -3.47
N ALA A 300 -18.75 -24.27 -4.50
CA ALA A 300 -17.45 -24.95 -4.49
C ALA A 300 -16.31 -23.95 -4.67
N ALA A 301 -16.47 -22.98 -5.55
CA ALA A 301 -15.52 -21.90 -5.73
C ALA A 301 -15.39 -21.04 -4.46
N ILE A 302 -16.52 -20.65 -3.86
CA ILE A 302 -16.55 -19.89 -2.60
C ILE A 302 -15.80 -20.66 -1.50
N ALA A 303 -16.07 -21.96 -1.34
CA ALA A 303 -15.41 -22.78 -0.33
C ALA A 303 -13.90 -22.84 -0.54
N ALA A 304 -13.45 -23.02 -1.77
CA ALA A 304 -12.03 -23.08 -2.11
C ALA A 304 -11.32 -21.72 -1.83
N LEU A 305 -11.93 -20.60 -2.26
CA LEU A 305 -11.38 -19.26 -2.04
C LEU A 305 -11.33 -18.89 -0.55
N ARG A 306 -12.35 -19.27 0.22
CA ARG A 306 -12.40 -19.01 1.67
C ARG A 306 -11.48 -19.89 2.50
N ALA A 307 -11.07 -21.03 1.98
CA ALA A 307 -10.08 -21.91 2.62
C ALA A 307 -8.63 -21.41 2.44
N ASN A 308 -8.41 -20.50 1.49
CA ASN A 308 -7.08 -19.96 1.21
C ASN A 308 -6.90 -18.57 1.86
N PRO A 309 -5.86 -18.37 2.72
CA PRO A 309 -5.59 -17.11 3.39
C PRO A 309 -5.40 -15.91 2.45
N GLU A 310 -4.87 -16.11 1.25
CA GLU A 310 -4.61 -15.05 0.27
C GLU A 310 -5.89 -14.52 -0.39
N THR A 311 -6.95 -15.33 -0.44
CA THR A 311 -8.19 -14.98 -1.16
C THR A 311 -9.40 -14.79 -0.26
N VAL A 312 -9.38 -15.29 0.98
CA VAL A 312 -10.52 -15.16 1.90
C VAL A 312 -10.94 -13.71 2.11
N GLY A 313 -9.98 -12.79 2.21
CA GLY A 313 -10.22 -11.37 2.37
C GLY A 313 -10.95 -10.72 1.20
N SER A 314 -10.73 -11.20 -0.01
CA SER A 314 -11.36 -10.67 -1.24
C SER A 314 -12.78 -11.17 -1.47
N THR A 315 -13.28 -12.12 -0.66
CA THR A 315 -14.63 -12.69 -0.78
C THR A 315 -15.64 -12.11 0.23
N GLY A 316 -15.26 -11.10 1.00
CA GLY A 316 -16.17 -10.46 1.97
C GLY A 316 -15.46 -9.84 3.17
N THR A 317 -16.27 -9.43 4.14
CA THR A 317 -15.79 -8.94 5.44
C THR A 317 -15.15 -10.07 6.24
N THR A 318 -14.07 -9.75 6.94
CA THR A 318 -13.40 -10.66 7.87
C THR A 318 -13.19 -9.98 9.22
N CYS A 319 -13.47 -10.69 10.34
CA CYS A 319 -13.21 -10.22 11.68
C CYS A 319 -12.47 -11.30 12.46
N ILE A 320 -11.40 -10.92 13.16
CA ILE A 320 -10.55 -11.86 13.89
C ILE A 320 -10.17 -11.29 15.27
N ALA A 321 -10.13 -12.14 16.29
CA ALA A 321 -9.62 -11.76 17.61
C ALA A 321 -8.08 -11.66 17.55
N THR A 322 -7.53 -10.53 18.01
CA THR A 322 -6.09 -10.25 17.97
C THR A 322 -5.48 -10.11 19.36
N MET A 323 -6.25 -9.71 20.35
CA MET A 323 -5.77 -9.55 21.74
C MET A 323 -6.81 -10.06 22.74
N LEU A 324 -6.34 -10.56 23.88
CA LEU A 324 -7.18 -11.02 24.99
C LEU A 324 -6.52 -10.68 26.33
N ARG A 325 -7.31 -10.13 27.27
CA ARG A 325 -6.88 -9.84 28.64
C ARG A 325 -8.00 -10.20 29.60
N ALA A 326 -7.70 -10.92 30.69
CA ALA A 326 -8.71 -11.28 31.68
C ALA A 326 -8.11 -11.62 33.04
N GLY A 327 -8.91 -11.39 34.12
CA GLY A 327 -8.53 -11.71 35.47
C GLY A 327 -7.43 -10.82 36.07
N HIS A 328 -7.16 -10.96 37.38
CA HIS A 328 -6.14 -10.18 38.07
C HIS A 328 -5.46 -11.00 39.21
N ALA A 329 -6.02 -12.13 39.59
CA ALA A 329 -5.47 -13.02 40.61
C ALA A 329 -5.96 -14.48 40.39
N GLU A 330 -5.10 -15.46 40.70
CA GLU A 330 -5.38 -16.87 40.48
C GLU A 330 -6.52 -17.44 41.36
N ASN A 331 -6.76 -16.82 42.52
CA ASN A 331 -7.76 -17.25 43.47
C ASN A 331 -9.01 -16.35 43.53
N ALA A 332 -9.20 -15.48 42.51
CA ALA A 332 -10.36 -14.59 42.37
C ALA A 332 -11.12 -14.85 41.08
N LEU A 333 -12.45 -14.75 41.16
CA LEU A 333 -13.27 -14.74 39.92
C LEU A 333 -12.98 -13.44 39.15
N PRO A 334 -12.86 -13.51 37.81
CA PRO A 334 -12.50 -12.36 36.99
C PRO A 334 -13.60 -11.31 37.01
N GLN A 335 -13.24 -10.07 37.37
CA GLN A 335 -14.16 -8.94 37.37
C GLN A 335 -14.33 -8.35 35.94
N ARG A 336 -13.36 -8.57 35.10
CA ARG A 336 -13.36 -8.08 33.72
C ARG A 336 -12.58 -9.03 32.83
N ALA A 337 -13.12 -9.21 31.62
CA ALA A 337 -12.43 -9.84 30.50
C ALA A 337 -12.63 -8.97 29.27
N THR A 338 -11.58 -8.76 28.49
CA THR A 338 -11.60 -7.95 27.26
C THR A 338 -10.93 -8.68 26.11
N ALA A 339 -11.48 -8.50 24.90
CA ALA A 339 -10.85 -8.97 23.67
C ALA A 339 -10.87 -7.86 22.61
N THR A 340 -9.83 -7.82 21.79
CA THR A 340 -9.77 -6.94 20.63
C THR A 340 -10.14 -7.76 19.39
N ILE A 341 -11.14 -7.29 18.65
CA ILE A 341 -11.57 -7.86 17.37
C ILE A 341 -11.20 -6.88 16.27
N ASN A 342 -10.29 -7.28 15.39
CA ASN A 342 -9.96 -6.53 14.19
C ASN A 342 -10.79 -7.01 13.01
N CYS A 343 -11.45 -6.08 12.35
CA CYS A 343 -12.25 -6.33 11.16
C CYS A 343 -11.64 -5.64 9.94
N ARG A 344 -11.64 -6.36 8.83
CA ARG A 344 -11.40 -5.82 7.49
C ARG A 344 -12.73 -5.89 6.74
N ILE A 345 -13.41 -4.78 6.68
CA ILE A 345 -14.79 -4.67 6.21
C ILE A 345 -14.79 -4.44 4.70
N PHE A 346 -15.60 -5.23 3.99
CA PHE A 346 -15.75 -5.09 2.54
C PHE A 346 -16.39 -3.73 2.20
N PRO A 347 -15.92 -3.02 1.15
CA PRO A 347 -16.45 -1.73 0.74
C PRO A 347 -17.99 -1.74 0.60
N GLY A 348 -18.64 -0.69 1.10
CA GLY A 348 -20.10 -0.54 1.06
C GLY A 348 -20.89 -1.25 2.17
N VAL A 349 -20.23 -1.99 3.09
CA VAL A 349 -20.91 -2.63 4.24
C VAL A 349 -21.07 -1.68 5.42
N GLY A 350 -20.05 -0.91 5.73
CA GLY A 350 -20.05 0.03 6.82
C GLY A 350 -19.66 -0.55 8.19
N ILE A 351 -19.05 0.30 9.01
CA ILE A 351 -18.54 -0.06 10.34
C ILE A 351 -19.71 -0.38 11.29
N ALA A 352 -20.73 0.46 11.30
CA ALA A 352 -21.89 0.29 12.18
C ALA A 352 -22.69 -0.99 11.89
N ALA A 353 -22.87 -1.34 10.61
CA ALA A 353 -23.54 -2.58 10.20
C ALA A 353 -22.72 -3.82 10.61
N THR A 354 -21.41 -3.75 10.53
CA THR A 354 -20.52 -4.83 10.98
C THR A 354 -20.59 -5.01 12.50
N GLU A 355 -20.57 -3.93 13.27
CA GLU A 355 -20.73 -3.98 14.73
C GLU A 355 -22.07 -4.62 15.11
N GLN A 356 -23.16 -4.20 14.46
CA GLN A 356 -24.49 -4.75 14.70
C GLN A 356 -24.53 -6.26 14.40
N THR A 357 -23.94 -6.70 13.29
CA THR A 357 -23.82 -8.13 12.95
C THR A 357 -23.06 -8.91 14.02
N LEU A 358 -21.96 -8.36 14.52
CA LEU A 358 -21.18 -9.01 15.58
C LEU A 358 -21.97 -9.11 16.90
N LYS A 359 -22.74 -8.08 17.26
CA LYS A 359 -23.64 -8.11 18.45
C LYS A 359 -24.71 -9.20 18.30
N GLU A 360 -25.32 -9.31 17.13
CA GLU A 360 -26.34 -10.33 16.83
C GLU A 360 -25.74 -11.76 16.89
N VAL A 361 -24.54 -11.95 16.34
CA VAL A 361 -23.80 -13.22 16.38
C VAL A 361 -23.47 -13.63 17.81
N VAL A 362 -23.00 -12.70 18.63
CA VAL A 362 -22.71 -12.93 20.05
C VAL A 362 -23.98 -13.24 20.83
N GLY A 363 -25.08 -12.49 20.60
CA GLY A 363 -26.38 -12.72 21.22
C GLY A 363 -26.33 -12.75 22.75
N ASN A 364 -25.51 -11.87 23.36
CA ASN A 364 -25.36 -11.72 24.80
C ASN A 364 -25.22 -10.24 25.15
N ASP A 365 -26.25 -9.67 25.78
CA ASP A 365 -26.28 -8.25 26.16
C ASP A 365 -25.25 -7.90 27.27
N GLY A 366 -24.69 -8.91 27.94
CA GLY A 366 -23.60 -8.74 28.90
C GLY A 366 -22.24 -8.43 28.24
N VAL A 367 -22.13 -8.61 26.93
CA VAL A 367 -20.94 -8.27 26.15
C VAL A 367 -21.09 -6.89 25.55
N THR A 368 -20.29 -5.93 26.01
CA THR A 368 -20.27 -4.58 25.44
C THR A 368 -19.27 -4.47 24.32
N PHE A 369 -19.63 -3.73 23.27
CA PHE A 369 -18.78 -3.43 22.13
C PHE A 369 -18.40 -1.96 22.13
N LYS A 370 -17.14 -1.67 21.90
CA LYS A 370 -16.61 -0.30 21.74
C LYS A 370 -15.72 -0.26 20.51
N LEU A 371 -16.04 0.61 19.55
CA LEU A 371 -15.12 0.94 18.45
C LEU A 371 -13.91 1.68 19.04
N ILE A 372 -12.71 1.19 18.79
CA ILE A 372 -11.46 1.77 19.29
C ILE A 372 -10.53 2.25 18.17
N SER A 373 -10.86 1.96 16.91
CA SER A 373 -10.20 2.58 15.76
C SER A 373 -10.89 3.89 15.38
N ASP A 374 -10.12 4.81 14.81
CA ASP A 374 -10.59 6.13 14.38
C ASP A 374 -10.49 6.30 12.85
N LEU A 375 -10.56 5.21 12.11
CA LEU A 375 -10.53 5.23 10.64
C LEU A 375 -11.94 5.37 10.06
N VAL A 376 -12.00 5.80 8.81
CA VAL A 376 -13.23 6.03 8.06
C VAL A 376 -13.52 4.89 7.08
N GLU A 377 -14.74 4.86 6.58
CA GLU A 377 -15.13 3.91 5.53
C GLU A 377 -14.46 4.28 4.21
N SER A 378 -14.00 3.28 3.46
CA SER A 378 -13.35 3.45 2.16
C SER A 378 -14.22 2.81 1.07
N PRO A 379 -15.03 3.59 0.34
CA PRO A 379 -15.81 3.08 -0.80
C PRO A 379 -14.90 2.75 -1.99
N GLU A 380 -15.42 2.01 -2.97
CA GLU A 380 -14.72 1.76 -4.24
C GLU A 380 -14.68 3.04 -5.09
N SER A 381 -13.59 3.22 -5.82
CA SER A 381 -13.40 4.28 -6.81
C SER A 381 -13.89 3.84 -8.20
N ASN A 382 -14.36 4.77 -8.99
CA ASN A 382 -14.42 4.57 -10.43
C ASN A 382 -13.00 4.55 -11.02
N LEU A 383 -12.89 4.08 -12.25
CA LEU A 383 -11.64 4.03 -13.00
C LEU A 383 -11.75 5.02 -14.17
N PRO A 384 -11.30 6.28 -14.05
CA PRO A 384 -11.40 7.26 -15.13
C PRO A 384 -10.65 6.77 -16.38
N ASP A 385 -11.32 6.84 -17.53
CA ASP A 385 -10.77 6.37 -18.82
C ASP A 385 -9.44 7.05 -19.16
N GLU A 386 -9.29 8.34 -18.84
CA GLU A 386 -8.04 9.08 -19.07
C GLU A 386 -6.87 8.51 -18.26
N VAL A 387 -7.10 8.09 -17.00
CA VAL A 387 -6.06 7.47 -16.17
C VAL A 387 -5.67 6.11 -16.74
N MET A 388 -6.66 5.29 -17.12
CA MET A 388 -6.40 3.97 -17.71
C MET A 388 -5.63 4.08 -19.04
N ALA A 389 -5.94 5.08 -19.86
CA ALA A 389 -5.22 5.36 -21.12
C ALA A 389 -3.78 5.83 -20.86
N ALA A 390 -3.56 6.71 -19.89
CA ALA A 390 -2.23 7.19 -19.51
C ALA A 390 -1.34 6.04 -19.00
N ILE A 391 -1.89 5.13 -18.19
CA ILE A 391 -1.18 3.91 -17.73
C ILE A 391 -0.81 3.03 -18.95
N ALA A 392 -1.75 2.79 -19.85
CA ALA A 392 -1.48 1.98 -21.05
C ALA A 392 -0.37 2.58 -21.92
N LYS A 393 -0.34 3.91 -22.05
CA LYS A 393 0.72 4.65 -22.77
C LYS A 393 2.07 4.54 -22.06
N ALA A 394 2.09 4.65 -20.71
CA ALA A 394 3.31 4.47 -19.93
C ALA A 394 3.86 3.04 -20.07
N LEU A 395 3.01 2.03 -20.01
CA LEU A 395 3.40 0.63 -20.21
C LEU A 395 3.94 0.39 -21.63
N ALA A 396 3.27 0.91 -22.67
CA ALA A 396 3.74 0.78 -24.05
C ALA A 396 5.13 1.42 -24.24
N ALA A 397 5.35 2.61 -23.70
CA ALA A 397 6.65 3.28 -23.75
C ALA A 397 7.77 2.51 -23.03
N ARG A 398 7.43 1.68 -22.04
CA ARG A 398 8.34 0.79 -21.32
C ARG A 398 8.49 -0.59 -22.01
N GLY A 399 7.97 -0.77 -23.24
CA GLY A 399 8.02 -2.03 -23.97
C GLY A 399 7.05 -3.10 -23.43
N LEU A 400 6.03 -2.71 -22.69
CA LEU A 400 5.02 -3.58 -22.07
C LEU A 400 3.65 -3.41 -22.74
N GLU A 401 3.61 -3.12 -24.03
CA GLU A 401 2.37 -2.96 -24.77
C GLU A 401 1.52 -4.24 -24.72
N GLY A 402 0.21 -4.07 -24.48
CA GLY A 402 -0.73 -5.19 -24.39
C GLY A 402 -0.71 -5.94 -23.06
N LEU A 403 0.09 -5.51 -22.08
CA LEU A 403 0.02 -6.06 -20.71
C LEU A 403 -1.37 -5.79 -20.12
N PRO A 404 -2.05 -6.79 -19.52
CA PRO A 404 -3.35 -6.56 -18.89
C PRO A 404 -3.27 -5.51 -17.77
N ILE A 405 -4.15 -4.51 -17.81
CA ILE A 405 -4.32 -3.52 -16.74
C ILE A 405 -5.58 -3.88 -15.97
N LEU A 406 -5.45 -4.14 -14.67
CA LEU A 406 -6.50 -4.78 -13.89
C LEU A 406 -6.75 -4.07 -12.57
N PRO A 407 -8.00 -3.68 -12.32
CA PRO A 407 -8.37 -3.15 -11.03
C PRO A 407 -8.31 -4.23 -9.96
N HIS A 408 -7.89 -3.87 -8.75
CA HIS A 408 -7.93 -4.75 -7.59
C HIS A 408 -8.34 -4.02 -6.32
N MET A 409 -8.77 -4.79 -5.33
CA MET A 409 -9.02 -4.33 -3.97
C MET A 409 -7.88 -4.78 -3.07
N SER A 410 -7.27 -3.83 -2.35
CA SER A 410 -6.29 -4.12 -1.31
C SER A 410 -6.98 -4.55 -0.01
N SER A 411 -6.37 -5.46 0.74
CA SER A 411 -6.79 -5.77 2.11
C SER A 411 -6.12 -4.85 3.15
N GLY A 412 -5.03 -4.18 2.80
CA GLY A 412 -4.41 -3.09 3.55
C GLY A 412 -5.11 -1.76 3.30
N GLY A 413 -4.84 -0.75 4.12
CA GLY A 413 -5.25 0.64 3.91
C GLY A 413 -4.08 1.46 3.40
N THR A 414 -4.36 2.65 2.87
CA THR A 414 -3.41 3.68 2.45
C THR A 414 -3.97 5.06 2.76
N ASP A 415 -3.20 6.12 2.57
CA ASP A 415 -3.69 7.50 2.61
C ASP A 415 -4.98 7.70 1.78
N GLY A 416 -5.14 6.91 0.72
CA GLY A 416 -6.27 6.98 -0.20
C GLY A 416 -7.65 6.81 0.43
N LEU A 417 -7.73 6.14 1.58
CA LEU A 417 -9.01 5.87 2.26
C LEU A 417 -9.78 7.16 2.62
N PHE A 418 -9.08 8.22 3.05
CA PHE A 418 -9.74 9.49 3.42
C PHE A 418 -10.28 10.22 2.19
N TYR A 419 -9.58 10.15 1.09
CA TYR A 419 -10.01 10.77 -0.18
C TYR A 419 -11.20 10.03 -0.78
N ARG A 420 -11.22 8.69 -0.73
CA ARG A 420 -12.37 7.88 -1.13
C ARG A 420 -13.59 8.16 -0.25
N ASN A 421 -13.37 8.31 1.06
CA ASN A 421 -14.45 8.67 1.99
C ASN A 421 -15.08 10.02 1.67
N LEU A 422 -14.30 10.97 1.18
CA LEU A 422 -14.77 12.30 0.72
C LEU A 422 -15.42 12.26 -0.68
N GLY A 423 -15.44 11.10 -1.34
CA GLY A 423 -16.07 10.88 -2.63
C GLY A 423 -15.18 11.15 -3.84
N TYR A 424 -13.86 11.22 -3.65
CA TYR A 424 -12.91 11.33 -4.76
C TYR A 424 -12.49 9.95 -5.25
N ASP A 425 -12.53 9.73 -6.57
CA ASP A 425 -11.91 8.57 -7.19
C ASP A 425 -10.42 8.59 -6.87
N THR A 426 -9.94 7.58 -6.13
CA THR A 426 -8.56 7.47 -5.67
C THR A 426 -7.99 6.15 -6.11
N LEU A 427 -6.92 6.19 -6.91
CA LEU A 427 -6.33 5.04 -7.57
C LEU A 427 -4.87 4.86 -7.15
N GLY A 428 -4.52 3.67 -6.69
CA GLY A 428 -3.12 3.28 -6.54
C GLY A 428 -2.55 2.87 -7.89
N ILE A 429 -1.52 3.59 -8.35
CA ILE A 429 -0.93 3.41 -9.69
C ILE A 429 0.60 3.45 -9.65
N ASP A 430 1.20 2.80 -8.68
CA ASP A 430 2.65 2.72 -8.58
C ASP A 430 3.32 2.22 -9.87
N GLY A 431 4.47 2.77 -10.20
CA GLY A 431 5.23 2.39 -11.39
C GLY A 431 6.17 1.20 -11.21
N SER A 432 6.39 0.75 -9.97
CA SER A 432 7.29 -0.35 -9.66
C SER A 432 6.71 -1.73 -10.01
N GLY A 433 7.50 -2.75 -9.85
CA GLY A 433 7.07 -4.13 -10.03
C GLY A 433 7.65 -5.04 -8.96
N ALA A 434 6.86 -6.00 -8.51
CA ALA A 434 7.26 -6.96 -7.50
C ALA A 434 6.94 -8.40 -7.91
N LYS A 435 7.83 -9.32 -7.55
CA LYS A 435 7.56 -10.77 -7.54
C LYS A 435 6.70 -11.11 -6.32
N PRO A 436 6.02 -12.26 -6.32
CA PRO A 436 5.29 -12.71 -5.14
C PRO A 436 6.17 -12.72 -3.88
N ASN A 437 5.71 -12.07 -2.81
CA ASN A 437 6.41 -12.01 -1.50
C ASN A 437 7.86 -11.49 -1.56
N ASP A 438 8.20 -10.61 -2.47
CA ASP A 438 9.58 -10.19 -2.71
C ASP A 438 9.94 -8.80 -2.13
N THR A 439 8.98 -7.94 -1.81
CA THR A 439 9.25 -6.59 -1.28
C THR A 439 9.60 -6.60 0.20
N PHE A 440 8.99 -7.49 0.96
CA PHE A 440 9.11 -7.57 2.42
C PHE A 440 8.75 -6.26 3.16
N ALA A 441 7.80 -5.48 2.60
CA ALA A 441 7.25 -4.31 3.28
C ALA A 441 6.85 -4.66 4.72
N HIS A 442 7.18 -3.81 5.69
CA HIS A 442 7.07 -4.04 7.14
C HIS A 442 7.91 -5.22 7.70
N GLY A 443 8.52 -6.02 6.83
CA GLY A 443 9.33 -7.20 7.20
C GLY A 443 10.82 -6.91 7.35
N LEU A 444 11.60 -7.99 7.46
CA LEU A 444 13.05 -7.95 7.51
C LEU A 444 13.65 -7.87 6.12
N ASN A 445 14.67 -7.04 5.95
CA ASN A 445 15.40 -6.87 4.68
C ASN A 445 14.46 -6.44 3.53
N GLU A 446 13.59 -5.50 3.81
CA GLU A 446 12.74 -4.85 2.81
C GLU A 446 13.59 -4.39 1.63
N ARG A 447 13.04 -4.55 0.42
CA ARG A 447 13.78 -4.28 -0.81
C ARG A 447 12.89 -3.93 -1.99
N LEU A 448 13.47 -3.18 -2.93
CA LEU A 448 12.91 -2.90 -4.24
C LEU A 448 13.93 -3.27 -5.32
N SER A 449 13.52 -3.89 -6.43
CA SER A 449 14.48 -4.16 -7.50
C SER A 449 14.92 -2.87 -8.20
N VAL A 450 16.19 -2.81 -8.59
CA VAL A 450 16.79 -1.66 -9.28
C VAL A 450 16.02 -1.33 -10.57
N ASP A 451 15.63 -2.36 -11.34
CA ASP A 451 14.85 -2.19 -12.56
C ASP A 451 13.45 -1.64 -12.29
N SER A 452 12.80 -2.07 -11.18
CA SER A 452 11.51 -1.54 -10.77
C SER A 452 11.60 -0.08 -10.36
N PHE A 453 12.66 0.30 -9.64
CA PHE A 453 12.90 1.68 -9.25
C PHE A 453 12.96 2.61 -10.48
N PHE A 454 13.85 2.34 -11.42
CA PHE A 454 14.02 3.20 -12.58
C PHE A 454 12.83 3.13 -13.53
N GLY A 455 12.28 1.94 -13.77
CA GLY A 455 11.07 1.79 -14.59
C GLY A 455 9.87 2.53 -14.04
N GLY A 456 9.76 2.65 -12.72
CA GLY A 456 8.70 3.41 -12.06
C GLY A 456 8.85 4.93 -12.20
N LEU A 457 10.08 5.44 -12.24
CA LEU A 457 10.31 6.87 -12.55
C LEU A 457 9.78 7.23 -13.94
N ASP A 458 10.04 6.38 -14.94
CA ASP A 458 9.54 6.60 -16.30
C ASP A 458 8.00 6.46 -16.36
N HIS A 459 7.43 5.54 -15.58
CA HIS A 459 5.98 5.40 -15.50
C HIS A 459 5.32 6.70 -15.04
N TRP A 460 5.72 7.23 -13.88
CA TRP A 460 5.16 8.46 -13.33
C TRP A 460 5.38 9.67 -14.26
N TYR A 461 6.57 9.77 -14.83
CA TYR A 461 6.86 10.85 -15.78
C TYR A 461 5.92 10.82 -16.99
N ILE A 462 5.68 9.66 -17.60
CA ILE A 462 4.81 9.54 -18.77
C ILE A 462 3.35 9.75 -18.40
N VAL A 463 2.90 9.16 -17.30
CA VAL A 463 1.52 9.31 -16.81
C VAL A 463 1.20 10.79 -16.54
N LEU A 464 2.05 11.50 -15.81
CA LEU A 464 1.77 12.90 -15.48
C LEU A 464 1.85 13.82 -16.69
N LYS A 465 2.76 13.57 -17.63
CA LYS A 465 2.80 14.32 -18.88
C LYS A 465 1.58 14.10 -19.76
N ASP A 466 1.03 12.90 -19.75
CA ASP A 466 -0.18 12.60 -20.51
C ASP A 466 -1.42 13.21 -19.88
N LEU A 467 -1.57 13.08 -18.58
CA LEU A 467 -2.76 13.56 -17.85
C LEU A 467 -2.82 15.09 -17.70
N ALA A 468 -1.69 15.79 -17.72
CA ALA A 468 -1.63 17.23 -17.52
C ALA A 468 -0.99 18.00 -18.69
N GLY A 469 -0.63 17.33 -19.77
CA GLY A 469 -0.13 17.97 -20.99
C GLY A 469 -1.26 18.56 -21.82
N ALA A 470 -1.02 19.71 -22.45
CA ALA A 470 -1.93 20.22 -23.48
C ALA A 470 -1.92 19.26 -24.69
N GLU A 471 -3.12 18.94 -25.21
CA GLU A 471 -3.29 18.23 -26.48
C GLU A 471 -2.70 19.01 -27.66
#